data_ce1fad8e68e87fac82cc3a485cccb2e0
#
_entry.id   ce1fad8e68e87fac82cc3a485cccb2e0
#
_cell.length_a   1.000
_cell.length_b   1.000
_cell.length_c   1.000
_cell.angle_alpha   90.00
_cell.angle_beta   90.00
_cell.angle_gamma   90.00
#
_symmetry.space_group_name_H-M   'P 1'
#
loop_
_entity.id
_entity.type
_entity.pdbx_description
1 polymer ?
#
loop_
_entity_poly.entity_id
_entity_poly.type
_entity_poly.pdbx_seq_one_letter_code
_entity_poly.pdbx_strand_id
1 'polypeptide(L)'
;MAYEKGELIYENPLSTPSDVDGWIMEGQAKVTFDGGKMQMASVLDPSAGQAANFVYWCDKKFPDDIIIEWDFSPLSEYGLGILFFGGNGQGGKDLFDPSLAQRTGPYIQYHTGDINAFHVSYYRRSEVDECELNVANLRKSAGFYLVAQGADPIPAAKYRSKEPYHLRIVKTKAVVEFLINDIPIFRFDDDGKTYGDYITDGYIGLRQKTPLVGEYSNLKVYKIK
;
A
#
# COMPACT_ATOMS: atom_id res chain seq x y z
N MET A 1 -1.82 -3.05 23.83
CA MET A 1 -3.27 -2.78 23.96
C MET A 1 -3.82 -2.81 22.55
N ALA A 2 -4.99 -3.41 22.33
CA ALA A 2 -5.63 -3.37 21.03
C ALA A 2 -6.16 -1.96 20.78
N TYR A 3 -5.86 -1.37 19.64
CA TYR A 3 -6.41 -0.09 19.24
C TYR A 3 -7.87 -0.27 18.81
N GLU A 4 -8.73 0.63 19.26
CA GLU A 4 -10.16 0.59 18.94
C GLU A 4 -10.50 1.58 17.82
N LYS A 5 -11.40 1.16 16.93
CA LYS A 5 -11.95 2.04 15.89
C LYS A 5 -12.82 3.12 16.52
N GLY A 6 -12.54 4.35 16.14
CA GLY A 6 -13.37 5.51 16.46
C GLY A 6 -14.27 5.89 15.27
N GLU A 7 -14.26 7.18 14.94
CA GLU A 7 -15.03 7.74 13.83
C GLU A 7 -14.54 7.22 12.48
N LEU A 8 -15.47 6.75 11.63
CA LEU A 8 -15.20 6.46 10.21
C LEU A 8 -15.05 7.79 9.46
N ILE A 9 -13.84 8.10 8.98
CA ILE A 9 -13.53 9.37 8.29
C ILE A 9 -13.43 9.23 6.77
N TYR A 10 -13.35 7.99 6.27
CA TYR A 10 -13.35 7.69 4.85
C TYR A 10 -13.87 6.28 4.61
N GLU A 11 -14.75 6.14 3.62
CA GLU A 11 -15.24 4.87 3.13
C GLU A 11 -15.31 4.91 1.61
N ASN A 12 -14.73 3.90 0.98
CA ASN A 12 -14.75 3.72 -0.47
C ASN A 12 -14.92 2.24 -0.78
N PRO A 13 -16.03 1.82 -1.38
CA PRO A 13 -16.25 0.42 -1.74
C PRO A 13 -15.31 -0.09 -2.82
N LEU A 14 -14.70 0.80 -3.62
CA LEU A 14 -13.88 0.46 -4.78
C LEU A 14 -14.65 -0.44 -5.78
N SER A 15 -15.90 -0.12 -6.04
CA SER A 15 -16.83 -0.99 -6.76
C SER A 15 -17.19 -0.48 -8.17
N THR A 16 -16.98 0.82 -8.41
CA THR A 16 -17.34 1.49 -9.66
C THR A 16 -16.26 2.50 -10.06
N PRO A 17 -16.19 2.91 -11.34
CA PRO A 17 -15.25 3.95 -11.76
C PRO A 17 -15.40 5.27 -10.98
N SER A 18 -16.60 5.65 -10.59
CA SER A 18 -16.86 6.88 -9.83
C SER A 18 -16.26 6.85 -8.41
N ASP A 19 -15.99 5.67 -7.85
CA ASP A 19 -15.40 5.54 -6.54
C ASP A 19 -13.92 6.02 -6.50
N VAL A 20 -13.30 6.09 -7.66
CA VAL A 20 -11.89 6.49 -7.81
C VAL A 20 -11.72 7.77 -8.66
N ASP A 21 -12.81 8.53 -8.83
CA ASP A 21 -12.74 9.84 -9.47
C ASP A 21 -11.80 10.75 -8.68
N GLY A 22 -10.85 11.38 -9.38
CA GLY A 22 -9.83 12.22 -8.75
C GLY A 22 -8.58 11.48 -8.26
N TRP A 23 -8.58 10.15 -8.22
CA TRP A 23 -7.37 9.41 -7.88
C TRP A 23 -6.28 9.61 -8.95
N ILE A 24 -5.02 9.59 -8.52
CA ILE A 24 -3.86 9.94 -9.35
C ILE A 24 -3.05 8.68 -9.64
N MET A 25 -2.92 8.34 -10.94
CA MET A 25 -2.10 7.23 -11.41
C MET A 25 -0.68 7.68 -11.72
N GLU A 26 0.28 7.06 -11.08
CA GLU A 26 1.71 7.18 -11.41
C GLU A 26 2.21 5.85 -11.98
N GLY A 27 2.63 5.85 -13.23
CA GLY A 27 2.90 4.66 -14.04
C GLY A 27 1.75 4.34 -14.98
N GLN A 28 1.72 3.11 -15.51
CA GLN A 28 0.77 2.70 -16.54
C GLN A 28 0.02 1.45 -16.11
N ALA A 29 -1.24 1.62 -15.75
CA ALA A 29 -2.10 0.52 -15.33
C ALA A 29 -3.50 0.62 -15.95
N LYS A 30 -4.12 -0.53 -16.09
CA LYS A 30 -5.54 -0.67 -16.36
C LYS A 30 -6.26 -0.87 -15.02
N VAL A 31 -7.28 -0.04 -14.79
CA VAL A 31 -8.22 -0.19 -13.68
C VAL A 31 -9.56 -0.63 -14.25
N THR A 32 -10.09 -1.73 -13.76
CA THR A 32 -11.38 -2.27 -14.17
C THR A 32 -12.21 -2.61 -12.94
N PHE A 33 -13.52 -2.74 -13.13
CA PHE A 33 -14.46 -3.07 -12.07
C PHE A 33 -15.27 -4.28 -12.51
N ASP A 34 -15.08 -5.38 -11.80
CA ASP A 34 -15.77 -6.63 -12.07
C ASP A 34 -16.38 -7.17 -10.77
N GLY A 35 -17.63 -7.61 -10.84
CA GLY A 35 -18.36 -8.08 -9.68
C GLY A 35 -18.44 -7.08 -8.51
N GLY A 36 -18.40 -5.76 -8.82
CA GLY A 36 -18.39 -4.71 -7.79
C GLY A 36 -17.09 -4.59 -7.02
N LYS A 37 -15.94 -4.89 -7.65
CA LYS A 37 -14.61 -4.77 -7.07
C LYS A 37 -13.62 -4.19 -8.07
N MET A 38 -12.70 -3.37 -7.60
CA MET A 38 -11.65 -2.77 -8.41
C MET A 38 -10.55 -3.78 -8.70
N GLN A 39 -10.25 -3.99 -9.96
CA GLN A 39 -9.11 -4.79 -10.38
C GLN A 39 -8.06 -3.91 -11.04
N MET A 40 -6.80 -4.12 -10.70
CA MET A 40 -5.68 -3.37 -11.28
C MET A 40 -4.64 -4.32 -11.86
N ALA A 41 -4.11 -3.94 -13.00
CA ALA A 41 -2.98 -4.63 -13.64
C ALA A 41 -2.14 -3.63 -14.44
N SER A 42 -0.82 -3.88 -14.54
CA SER A 42 0.02 -3.13 -15.46
C SER A 42 -0.44 -3.34 -16.90
N VAL A 43 -0.33 -2.30 -17.74
CA VAL A 43 -0.51 -2.42 -19.19
C VAL A 43 0.79 -2.73 -19.92
N LEU A 44 1.92 -2.65 -19.21
CA LEU A 44 3.24 -2.97 -19.74
C LEU A 44 3.60 -4.42 -19.46
N ASP A 45 4.36 -5.00 -20.39
CA ASP A 45 4.92 -6.33 -20.24
C ASP A 45 5.89 -6.39 -19.05
N PRO A 46 5.94 -7.49 -18.28
CA PRO A 46 6.88 -7.66 -17.18
C PRO A 46 8.35 -7.44 -17.55
N SER A 47 8.76 -7.68 -18.79
CA SER A 47 10.12 -7.42 -19.29
C SER A 47 10.51 -5.95 -19.26
N ALA A 48 9.55 -5.02 -19.16
CA ALA A 48 9.83 -3.60 -18.92
C ALA A 48 10.36 -3.33 -17.48
N GLY A 49 10.41 -4.35 -16.62
CA GLY A 49 10.99 -4.28 -15.29
C GLY A 49 10.28 -3.26 -14.39
N GLN A 50 11.05 -2.34 -13.80
CA GLN A 50 10.48 -1.34 -12.89
C GLN A 50 9.52 -0.34 -13.56
N ALA A 51 9.63 -0.11 -14.86
CA ALA A 51 8.73 0.77 -15.60
C ALA A 51 7.30 0.18 -15.70
N ALA A 52 7.15 -1.14 -15.57
CA ALA A 52 5.84 -1.80 -15.56
C ALA A 52 5.12 -1.72 -14.20
N ASN A 53 5.72 -1.15 -13.17
CA ASN A 53 5.08 -0.94 -11.88
C ASN A 53 4.33 0.39 -11.86
N PHE A 54 3.37 0.51 -10.96
CA PHE A 54 2.56 1.72 -10.84
C PHE A 54 2.10 1.94 -9.39
N VAL A 55 1.68 3.16 -9.09
CA VAL A 55 0.99 3.54 -7.85
C VAL A 55 -0.29 4.27 -8.21
N TYR A 56 -1.38 3.92 -7.56
CA TYR A 56 -2.65 4.59 -7.68
C TYR A 56 -3.00 5.25 -6.35
N TRP A 57 -2.86 6.58 -6.29
CA TRP A 57 -3.02 7.37 -5.09
C TRP A 57 -4.46 7.81 -4.90
N CYS A 58 -5.02 7.56 -3.71
CA CYS A 58 -6.24 8.22 -3.27
C CYS A 58 -6.02 9.74 -3.24
N ASP A 59 -7.01 10.51 -3.69
CA ASP A 59 -6.98 11.98 -3.75
C ASP A 59 -7.17 12.65 -2.38
N LYS A 60 -7.33 11.87 -1.31
CA LYS A 60 -7.53 12.36 0.06
C LYS A 60 -6.25 12.27 0.88
N LYS A 61 -6.01 13.33 1.65
CA LYS A 61 -4.98 13.35 2.69
C LYS A 61 -5.60 12.93 4.01
N PHE A 62 -4.95 12.00 4.72
CA PHE A 62 -5.43 11.43 5.97
C PHE A 62 -4.60 11.94 7.15
N PRO A 63 -5.23 12.16 8.33
CA PRO A 63 -4.51 12.58 9.54
C PRO A 63 -3.67 11.44 10.12
N ASP A 64 -2.98 11.73 11.21
CA ASP A 64 -2.38 10.72 12.08
C ASP A 64 -3.43 10.01 12.95
N ASP A 65 -3.00 9.02 13.72
CA ASP A 65 -3.82 8.22 14.64
C ASP A 65 -5.04 7.60 13.95
N ILE A 66 -4.76 6.78 12.92
CA ILE A 66 -5.77 6.14 12.06
C ILE A 66 -5.61 4.62 11.99
N ILE A 67 -6.73 3.98 11.66
CA ILE A 67 -6.80 2.58 11.21
C ILE A 67 -7.23 2.58 9.76
N ILE A 68 -6.41 1.96 8.90
CA ILE A 68 -6.69 1.76 7.48
C ILE A 68 -7.06 0.30 7.27
N GLU A 69 -8.18 0.05 6.61
CA GLU A 69 -8.64 -1.30 6.27
C GLU A 69 -8.97 -1.39 4.79
N TRP A 70 -8.65 -2.53 4.19
CA TRP A 70 -9.07 -2.86 2.83
C TRP A 70 -9.13 -4.36 2.64
N ASP A 71 -9.89 -4.79 1.66
CA ASP A 71 -9.94 -6.18 1.23
C ASP A 71 -9.12 -6.37 -0.04
N PHE A 72 -8.42 -7.50 -0.13
CA PHE A 72 -7.53 -7.84 -1.24
C PHE A 72 -7.68 -9.29 -1.65
N SER A 73 -7.67 -9.55 -2.96
CA SER A 73 -7.55 -10.89 -3.54
C SER A 73 -6.51 -10.89 -4.65
N PRO A 74 -5.50 -11.77 -4.60
CA PRO A 74 -4.60 -11.96 -5.72
C PRO A 74 -5.32 -12.74 -6.83
N LEU A 75 -5.26 -12.24 -8.07
CA LEU A 75 -5.82 -12.91 -9.25
C LEU A 75 -4.74 -13.52 -10.14
N SER A 76 -3.48 -13.17 -9.94
CA SER A 76 -2.32 -13.75 -10.62
C SER A 76 -1.40 -14.46 -9.63
N GLU A 77 -0.68 -15.47 -10.09
CA GLU A 77 0.22 -16.28 -9.25
C GLU A 77 1.42 -15.48 -8.76
N TYR A 78 1.93 -14.56 -9.57
CA TYR A 78 3.13 -13.77 -9.29
C TYR A 78 2.81 -12.28 -9.16
N GLY A 79 3.71 -11.56 -8.51
CA GLY A 79 3.68 -10.14 -8.31
C GLY A 79 3.85 -9.72 -6.85
N LEU A 80 3.52 -8.50 -6.56
CA LEU A 80 3.65 -7.91 -5.22
C LEU A 80 2.67 -6.77 -5.06
N GLY A 81 1.87 -6.80 -3.98
CA GLY A 81 1.06 -5.69 -3.53
C GLY A 81 1.81 -4.84 -2.50
N ILE A 82 1.66 -3.54 -2.58
CA ILE A 82 2.18 -2.58 -1.59
C ILE A 82 1.10 -1.54 -1.30
N LEU A 83 0.90 -1.21 -0.02
CA LEU A 83 0.18 -0.01 0.37
C LEU A 83 1.17 1.03 0.88
N PHE A 84 1.16 2.21 0.27
CA PHE A 84 1.77 3.41 0.81
C PHE A 84 0.79 4.13 1.73
N PHE A 85 1.29 4.71 2.83
CA PHE A 85 0.50 5.56 3.73
C PHE A 85 1.37 6.61 4.41
N GLY A 86 0.76 7.71 4.81
CA GLY A 86 1.48 8.88 5.27
C GLY A 86 2.36 9.51 4.18
N GLY A 87 1.96 9.36 2.90
CA GLY A 87 2.72 9.88 1.76
C GLY A 87 2.71 11.39 1.70
N ASN A 88 3.88 12.04 1.73
CA ASN A 88 4.07 13.47 1.61
C ASN A 88 5.37 13.78 0.85
N GLY A 89 5.46 14.98 0.27
CA GLY A 89 6.74 15.51 -0.22
C GLY A 89 7.68 15.84 0.93
N GLN A 90 8.98 15.72 0.70
CA GLN A 90 9.99 16.16 1.66
C GLN A 90 9.95 17.68 1.87
N GLY A 91 10.44 18.13 3.03
CA GLY A 91 10.46 19.54 3.38
C GLY A 91 9.07 20.16 3.63
N GLY A 92 8.07 19.34 4.03
CA GLY A 92 6.71 19.78 4.33
C GLY A 92 5.85 20.05 3.10
N LYS A 93 6.29 19.61 1.91
CA LYS A 93 5.53 19.75 0.67
C LYS A 93 4.38 18.75 0.61
N ASP A 94 3.36 19.11 -0.17
CA ASP A 94 2.33 18.15 -0.56
C ASP A 94 2.93 17.04 -1.43
N LEU A 95 2.32 15.84 -1.42
CA LEU A 95 2.77 14.71 -2.23
C LEU A 95 2.77 15.04 -3.74
N PHE A 96 1.86 15.88 -4.18
CA PHE A 96 1.66 16.26 -5.57
C PHE A 96 2.17 17.67 -5.89
N ASP A 97 3.01 18.24 -5.02
CA ASP A 97 3.65 19.54 -5.29
C ASP A 97 4.43 19.47 -6.61
N PRO A 98 4.16 20.38 -7.56
CA PRO A 98 4.76 20.35 -8.90
C PRO A 98 6.28 20.57 -8.91
N SER A 99 6.88 20.99 -7.80
CA SER A 99 8.33 21.10 -7.66
C SER A 99 9.04 19.80 -7.31
N LEU A 100 8.28 18.74 -6.98
CA LEU A 100 8.85 17.40 -6.77
C LEU A 100 9.15 16.72 -8.10
N ALA A 101 10.10 15.80 -8.12
CA ALA A 101 10.40 15.00 -9.29
C ALA A 101 9.17 14.18 -9.71
N GLN A 102 8.91 14.14 -11.01
CA GLN A 102 7.80 13.35 -11.54
C GLN A 102 8.03 11.86 -11.25
N ARG A 103 7.02 11.19 -10.72
CA ARG A 103 7.01 9.75 -10.48
C ARG A 103 6.21 9.04 -11.56
N THR A 104 6.73 7.92 -12.04
CA THR A 104 6.22 7.20 -13.21
C THR A 104 6.17 5.68 -13.01
N GLY A 105 6.34 5.20 -11.76
CA GLY A 105 6.23 3.79 -11.42
C GLY A 105 7.48 3.12 -10.85
N PRO A 106 8.72 3.38 -11.33
CA PRO A 106 9.93 2.78 -10.77
C PRO A 106 10.05 2.98 -9.26
N TYR A 107 10.34 1.90 -8.52
CA TYR A 107 10.27 1.91 -7.07
C TYR A 107 11.25 2.89 -6.40
N ILE A 108 12.41 3.12 -7.02
CA ILE A 108 13.41 4.07 -6.52
C ILE A 108 12.86 5.48 -6.33
N GLN A 109 11.89 5.89 -7.15
CA GLN A 109 11.23 7.20 -7.06
C GLN A 109 10.42 7.38 -5.77
N TYR A 110 10.08 6.28 -5.10
CA TYR A 110 9.23 6.25 -3.89
C TYR A 110 10.01 5.97 -2.61
N HIS A 111 11.20 5.40 -2.69
CA HIS A 111 11.93 5.04 -1.47
C HIS A 111 13.21 5.86 -1.25
N THR A 112 13.84 6.39 -2.30
CA THR A 112 15.01 7.27 -2.21
C THR A 112 14.85 8.57 -3.01
N GLY A 113 13.61 8.84 -3.46
CA GLY A 113 13.23 10.10 -4.07
C GLY A 113 12.96 11.20 -3.04
N ASP A 114 12.13 12.14 -3.42
CA ASP A 114 11.82 13.35 -2.66
C ASP A 114 10.48 13.29 -1.89
N ILE A 115 10.00 12.07 -1.61
CA ILE A 115 8.83 11.85 -0.77
C ILE A 115 9.16 11.06 0.50
N ASN A 116 8.35 11.26 1.53
CA ASN A 116 8.32 10.45 2.74
C ASN A 116 7.06 9.59 2.74
N ALA A 117 7.17 8.34 3.12
CA ALA A 117 6.03 7.45 3.30
C ALA A 117 6.43 6.21 4.10
N PHE A 118 5.46 5.61 4.80
CA PHE A 118 5.52 4.19 5.09
C PHE A 118 5.00 3.38 3.92
N HIS A 119 5.55 2.18 3.70
CA HIS A 119 5.03 1.25 2.71
C HIS A 119 5.12 -0.19 3.21
N VAL A 120 3.96 -0.84 3.26
CA VAL A 120 3.82 -2.25 3.60
C VAL A 120 3.65 -3.08 2.34
N SER A 121 4.49 -4.11 2.18
CA SER A 121 4.35 -5.08 1.11
C SER A 121 3.70 -6.35 1.61
N TYR A 122 2.84 -6.93 0.79
CA TYR A 122 2.13 -8.18 1.02
C TYR A 122 1.97 -8.94 -0.31
N TYR A 123 1.65 -10.22 -0.24
CA TYR A 123 1.59 -11.09 -1.40
C TYR A 123 2.87 -11.01 -2.24
N ARG A 124 4.02 -11.22 -1.56
CA ARG A 124 5.31 -11.11 -2.23
C ARG A 124 5.67 -12.43 -2.93
N ARG A 125 5.32 -12.50 -4.21
CA ARG A 125 5.60 -13.63 -5.08
C ARG A 125 6.21 -13.11 -6.36
N SER A 126 7.48 -12.70 -6.28
CA SER A 126 8.21 -12.32 -7.48
C SER A 126 8.82 -13.57 -8.11
N GLU A 127 8.81 -13.62 -9.40
CA GLU A 127 9.32 -14.59 -10.35
C GLU A 127 9.95 -15.91 -9.85
N VAL A 128 9.98 -16.90 -10.73
CA VAL A 128 10.33 -18.31 -10.58
C VAL A 128 11.66 -18.59 -9.81
N ASP A 129 12.56 -17.63 -9.76
CA ASP A 129 13.88 -17.76 -9.14
C ASP A 129 14.00 -17.15 -7.73
N GLU A 130 13.05 -16.34 -7.29
CA GLU A 130 12.98 -15.97 -5.89
C GLU A 130 12.21 -17.04 -5.14
N CYS A 131 12.87 -17.72 -4.21
CA CYS A 131 12.19 -18.54 -3.20
C CYS A 131 10.93 -17.82 -2.76
N GLU A 132 9.80 -18.52 -2.70
CA GLU A 132 8.53 -17.97 -2.18
C GLU A 132 8.76 -17.41 -0.78
N LEU A 133 9.14 -16.14 -0.70
CA LEU A 133 9.29 -15.45 0.57
C LEU A 133 7.90 -14.98 1.00
N ASN A 134 7.18 -15.84 1.72
CA ASN A 134 5.91 -15.50 2.35
C ASN A 134 6.17 -14.51 3.50
N VAL A 135 6.65 -13.30 3.15
CA VAL A 135 6.97 -12.24 4.09
C VAL A 135 6.33 -10.93 3.69
N ALA A 136 5.74 -10.26 4.66
CA ALA A 136 5.33 -8.87 4.59
C ALA A 136 6.45 -7.99 5.16
N ASN A 137 6.75 -6.89 4.49
CA ASN A 137 7.78 -5.95 4.90
C ASN A 137 7.16 -4.59 5.16
N LEU A 138 7.54 -3.93 6.25
CA LEU A 138 7.33 -2.51 6.44
C LEU A 138 8.64 -1.77 6.15
N ARG A 139 8.55 -0.77 5.30
CA ARG A 139 9.67 0.14 5.05
C ARG A 139 9.27 1.57 5.35
N LYS A 140 10.26 2.36 5.77
CA LYS A 140 10.16 3.81 5.94
C LYS A 140 11.02 4.51 4.91
N SER A 141 10.48 5.48 4.23
CA SER A 141 11.12 6.34 3.23
C SER A 141 10.99 7.83 3.66
N ALA A 142 11.90 8.70 3.27
CA ALA A 142 13.04 8.45 2.38
C ALA A 142 14.13 7.61 3.07
N GLY A 143 14.89 6.80 2.27
CA GLY A 143 16.02 6.02 2.78
C GLY A 143 15.86 4.51 2.64
N PHE A 144 14.68 4.02 2.24
CA PHE A 144 14.43 2.59 1.99
C PHE A 144 14.67 1.68 3.20
N TYR A 145 14.48 2.17 4.41
CA TYR A 145 14.75 1.43 5.64
C TYR A 145 13.74 0.29 5.82
N LEU A 146 14.19 -0.95 5.92
CA LEU A 146 13.38 -2.08 6.37
C LEU A 146 13.25 -2.00 7.89
N VAL A 147 12.09 -1.62 8.39
CA VAL A 147 11.87 -1.33 9.82
C VAL A 147 11.10 -2.42 10.55
N ALA A 148 10.32 -3.23 9.84
CA ALA A 148 9.70 -4.44 10.38
C ALA A 148 9.46 -5.48 9.28
N GLN A 149 9.36 -6.74 9.69
CA GLN A 149 9.08 -7.87 8.81
C GLN A 149 8.29 -8.93 9.59
N GLY A 150 7.39 -9.62 8.91
CA GLY A 150 6.62 -10.73 9.45
C GLY A 150 6.20 -11.73 8.38
N ALA A 151 5.64 -12.86 8.80
CA ALA A 151 5.13 -13.86 7.87
C ALA A 151 3.89 -13.33 7.13
N ASP A 152 3.80 -13.59 5.82
CA ASP A 152 2.63 -13.31 5.00
C ASP A 152 1.82 -14.59 4.82
N PRO A 153 0.59 -14.68 5.39
CA PRO A 153 -0.23 -15.88 5.31
C PRO A 153 -1.03 -15.99 4.00
N ILE A 154 -0.99 -14.99 3.11
CA ILE A 154 -1.74 -15.02 1.85
C ILE A 154 -1.14 -16.11 0.95
N PRO A 155 -1.89 -17.17 0.58
CA PRO A 155 -1.35 -18.24 -0.24
C PRO A 155 -1.23 -17.82 -1.72
N ALA A 156 -0.59 -18.65 -2.53
CA ALA A 156 -0.58 -18.50 -3.98
C ALA A 156 -2.02 -18.38 -4.54
N ALA A 157 -2.20 -17.61 -5.61
CA ALA A 157 -3.54 -17.29 -6.15
C ALA A 157 -4.38 -18.53 -6.46
N LYS A 158 -3.76 -19.62 -6.96
CA LYS A 158 -4.44 -20.89 -7.20
C LYS A 158 -5.01 -21.57 -5.95
N TYR A 159 -4.51 -21.21 -4.76
CA TYR A 159 -4.97 -21.72 -3.47
C TYR A 159 -5.72 -20.66 -2.64
N ARG A 160 -6.00 -19.47 -3.23
CA ARG A 160 -6.67 -18.41 -2.51
C ARG A 160 -8.05 -18.83 -2.03
N SER A 161 -8.48 -18.20 -0.94
CA SER A 161 -9.88 -18.25 -0.49
C SER A 161 -10.82 -17.67 -1.55
N LYS A 162 -12.10 -18.05 -1.51
CA LYS A 162 -13.16 -17.35 -2.24
C LYS A 162 -13.43 -15.97 -1.67
N GLU A 163 -13.30 -15.84 -0.35
CA GLU A 163 -13.39 -14.56 0.33
C GLU A 163 -12.07 -13.80 0.22
N PRO A 164 -12.11 -12.47 0.11
CA PRO A 164 -10.91 -11.66 0.10
C PRO A 164 -10.17 -11.74 1.43
N TYR A 165 -8.89 -11.43 1.42
CA TYR A 165 -8.10 -11.23 2.64
C TYR A 165 -8.34 -9.83 3.17
N HIS A 166 -8.69 -9.73 4.45
CA HIS A 166 -8.89 -8.46 5.13
C HIS A 166 -7.55 -7.95 5.68
N LEU A 167 -7.09 -6.82 5.20
CA LEU A 167 -5.83 -6.21 5.61
C LEU A 167 -6.11 -4.97 6.45
N ARG A 168 -5.32 -4.80 7.52
CA ARG A 168 -5.46 -3.68 8.44
C ARG A 168 -4.10 -3.10 8.80
N ILE A 169 -4.00 -1.79 8.77
CA ILE A 169 -2.89 -1.02 9.35
C ILE A 169 -3.44 -0.19 10.49
N VAL A 170 -2.75 -0.23 11.62
CA VAL A 170 -2.90 0.77 12.69
C VAL A 170 -1.69 1.68 12.60
N LYS A 171 -1.91 2.97 12.48
CA LYS A 171 -0.86 3.97 12.43
C LYS A 171 -1.11 5.06 13.44
N THR A 172 -0.19 5.22 14.38
CA THR A 172 -0.10 6.39 15.26
C THR A 172 1.21 7.12 14.96
N LYS A 173 1.43 8.27 15.64
CA LYS A 173 2.68 9.02 15.51
C LYS A 173 3.91 8.09 15.65
N ALA A 174 3.89 7.17 16.62
CA ALA A 174 5.05 6.38 17.00
C ALA A 174 4.90 4.87 16.75
N VAL A 175 3.75 4.40 16.25
CA VAL A 175 3.50 2.97 16.09
C VAL A 175 2.88 2.67 14.73
N VAL A 176 3.38 1.60 14.10
CA VAL A 176 2.73 0.96 12.96
C VAL A 176 2.51 -0.51 13.28
N GLU A 177 1.27 -0.97 13.18
CA GLU A 177 0.93 -2.40 13.22
C GLU A 177 0.31 -2.82 11.88
N PHE A 178 0.60 -4.03 11.45
CA PHE A 178 0.00 -4.64 10.27
C PHE A 178 -0.62 -5.98 10.62
N LEU A 179 -1.85 -6.19 10.17
CA LEU A 179 -2.62 -7.42 10.38
C LEU A 179 -3.20 -7.91 9.05
N ILE A 180 -3.30 -9.23 8.90
CA ILE A 180 -4.00 -9.91 7.80
C ILE A 180 -5.00 -10.88 8.42
N ASN A 181 -6.29 -10.74 8.11
CA ASN A 181 -7.39 -11.51 8.71
C ASN A 181 -7.32 -11.53 10.25
N ASP A 182 -7.09 -10.34 10.85
CA ASP A 182 -6.89 -10.13 12.29
C ASP A 182 -5.66 -10.83 12.91
N ILE A 183 -4.84 -11.50 12.09
CA ILE A 183 -3.57 -12.10 12.55
C ILE A 183 -2.51 -10.99 12.56
N PRO A 184 -1.89 -10.68 13.71
CA PRO A 184 -0.80 -9.73 13.78
C PRO A 184 0.42 -10.23 13.00
N ILE A 185 0.89 -9.43 12.04
CA ILE A 185 2.04 -9.76 11.20
C ILE A 185 3.31 -9.15 11.77
N PHE A 186 3.27 -7.87 12.07
CA PHE A 186 4.36 -7.15 12.75
C PHE A 186 3.86 -5.90 13.46
N ARG A 187 4.72 -5.41 14.36
CA ARG A 187 4.64 -4.09 14.98
C ARG A 187 5.99 -3.40 14.84
N PHE A 188 5.95 -2.11 14.57
CA PHE A 188 7.10 -1.20 14.57
C PHE A 188 6.83 -0.04 15.51
N ASP A 189 7.77 0.20 16.43
CA ASP A 189 7.77 1.36 17.31
C ASP A 189 8.83 2.36 16.78
N ASP A 190 8.35 3.45 16.17
CA ASP A 190 9.17 4.51 15.58
C ASP A 190 9.64 5.46 16.68
N ASP A 191 10.94 5.72 16.77
CA ASP A 191 11.51 6.66 17.71
C ASP A 191 11.67 8.09 17.16
N GLY A 192 11.32 8.27 15.88
CA GLY A 192 11.45 9.55 15.18
C GLY A 192 12.88 10.04 15.03
N LYS A 193 13.86 9.16 15.11
CA LYS A 193 15.31 9.48 15.06
C LYS A 193 16.12 8.51 14.23
N THR A 194 16.05 7.21 14.53
CA THR A 194 16.89 6.15 13.90
C THR A 194 16.66 6.08 12.40
N TYR A 195 15.41 6.24 11.96
CA TYR A 195 15.01 6.15 10.55
C TYR A 195 14.40 7.46 10.04
N GLY A 196 14.83 8.60 10.58
CA GLY A 196 14.32 9.93 10.28
C GLY A 196 13.08 10.31 11.10
N ASP A 197 12.55 11.50 10.84
CA ASP A 197 11.44 12.10 11.58
C ASP A 197 10.17 11.24 11.52
N TYR A 198 9.25 11.48 12.47
CA TYR A 198 7.94 10.86 12.44
C TYR A 198 7.19 11.21 11.14
N ILE A 199 6.54 10.23 10.56
CA ILE A 199 5.56 10.42 9.50
C ILE A 199 4.19 10.50 10.16
N THR A 200 3.52 11.65 10.04
CA THR A 200 2.27 11.91 10.75
C THR A 200 1.05 11.74 9.85
N ASP A 201 0.75 12.71 9.02
CA ASP A 201 -0.37 12.70 8.06
C ASP A 201 0.12 12.31 6.65
N GLY A 202 -0.78 12.15 5.71
CA GLY A 202 -0.41 11.98 4.31
C GLY A 202 -1.40 11.14 3.49
N TYR A 203 -1.01 10.89 2.25
CA TYR A 203 -1.81 10.18 1.28
C TYR A 203 -1.65 8.66 1.39
N ILE A 204 -2.67 7.93 0.92
CA ILE A 204 -2.67 6.47 0.76
C ILE A 204 -2.55 6.15 -0.72
N GLY A 205 -1.70 5.18 -1.08
CA GLY A 205 -1.51 4.73 -2.45
C GLY A 205 -1.40 3.22 -2.57
N LEU A 206 -2.14 2.65 -3.50
CA LEU A 206 -2.06 1.24 -3.87
C LEU A 206 -1.01 1.06 -4.96
N ARG A 207 0.03 0.30 -4.67
CA ARG A 207 1.10 -0.02 -5.61
C ARG A 207 1.08 -1.48 -5.98
N GLN A 208 1.38 -1.78 -7.23
CA GLN A 208 1.65 -3.14 -7.68
C GLN A 208 3.00 -3.25 -8.39
N LYS A 209 3.71 -4.35 -8.09
CA LYS A 209 4.78 -4.85 -8.94
C LYS A 209 4.18 -5.86 -9.92
N THR A 210 4.42 -5.65 -11.20
CA THR A 210 4.02 -6.59 -12.25
C THR A 210 4.68 -7.96 -12.01
N PRO A 211 4.05 -9.09 -12.35
CA PRO A 211 2.79 -9.22 -13.06
C PRO A 211 1.53 -9.34 -12.17
N LEU A 212 1.50 -8.73 -10.99
CA LEU A 212 0.33 -8.80 -10.13
C LEU A 212 -0.91 -8.28 -10.87
N VAL A 213 -1.96 -9.09 -10.87
CA VAL A 213 -3.34 -8.67 -11.04
C VAL A 213 -3.99 -8.76 -9.67
N GLY A 214 -4.28 -7.63 -9.06
CA GLY A 214 -4.87 -7.53 -7.73
C GLY A 214 -6.29 -7.00 -7.77
N GLU A 215 -7.15 -7.58 -6.95
CA GLU A 215 -8.53 -7.15 -6.73
C GLU A 215 -8.65 -6.50 -5.36
N TYR A 216 -9.33 -5.36 -5.29
CA TYR A 216 -9.45 -4.51 -4.10
C TYR A 216 -10.89 -4.10 -3.86
N SER A 217 -11.29 -4.01 -2.59
CA SER A 217 -12.58 -3.49 -2.16
C SER A 217 -12.53 -2.95 -0.74
N ASN A 218 -13.59 -2.25 -0.33
CA ASN A 218 -13.86 -1.86 1.06
C ASN A 218 -12.72 -1.07 1.74
N LEU A 219 -12.11 -0.10 1.04
CA LEU A 219 -11.13 0.79 1.65
C LEU A 219 -11.81 1.69 2.68
N LYS A 220 -11.42 1.58 3.95
CA LYS A 220 -11.96 2.36 5.07
C LYS A 220 -10.84 2.96 5.89
N VAL A 221 -11.07 4.17 6.38
CA VAL A 221 -10.15 4.83 7.32
C VAL A 221 -10.94 5.32 8.52
N TYR A 222 -10.49 4.92 9.71
CA TYR A 222 -11.06 5.31 10.98
C TYR A 222 -10.06 6.12 11.78
N LYS A 223 -10.52 7.08 12.59
CA LYS A 223 -9.71 7.58 13.70
C LYS A 223 -9.56 6.49 14.76
N ILE A 224 -8.46 6.53 15.49
CA ILE A 224 -8.29 5.72 16.71
C ILE A 224 -9.05 6.41 17.85
N LYS A 225 -9.72 5.61 18.73
CA LYS A 225 -10.34 6.13 19.95
C LYS A 225 -9.31 6.54 20.99
#